data_8795feee7b484e42df90197de701287c
#
_entry.id   8795feee7b484e42df90197de701287c
#
_cell.length_a   1.000
_cell.length_b   1.000
_cell.length_c   1.000
_cell.angle_alpha   90.00
_cell.angle_beta   90.00
_cell.angle_gamma   90.00
#
_symmetry.space_group_name_H-M   'P 1'
#
loop_
_entity.id
_entity.type
_entity.pdbx_description
1 polymer ?
#
loop_
_entity_poly.entity_id
_entity_poly.type
_entity_poly.pdbx_seq_one_letter_code
_entity_poly.pdbx_strand_id
1 'polypeptide(L)'
;NTYNIGTDAKRWATGNFANVTTNTLTTNDLDFGNINLISTPGNIYYVATNGNDARPGEHPQDPVRTIAQGLSLAGVGDTVYIYPGQYQEAFPLNVPMGVTVKGHSLRSVEISPTSGTQSNDAFVMQGDSTVEDLTVKDFFYNSGSNTGYGFRFANNFRVYLRSPYIRNVTVITKGTTTSN
;
A
#
# COMPACT_ATOMS: atom_id res chain seq x y z
N ASN A 1 42.31 -4.55 4.29
CA ASN A 1 43.04 -3.35 3.84
C ASN A 1 42.08 -2.16 3.99
N THR A 2 42.40 -1.24 4.89
CA THR A 2 41.64 0.01 5.07
C THR A 2 42.31 1.06 4.20
N TYR A 3 41.58 1.57 3.22
CA TYR A 3 42.04 2.67 2.38
C TYR A 3 41.38 3.95 2.90
N ASN A 4 42.16 4.91 3.33
CA ASN A 4 41.66 6.23 3.69
C ASN A 4 41.66 7.15 2.45
N ILE A 5 40.51 7.68 2.12
CA ILE A 5 40.34 8.69 1.07
C ILE A 5 40.48 10.08 1.69
N GLY A 6 41.70 10.52 1.85
CA GLY A 6 42.07 11.80 2.47
C GLY A 6 42.55 11.67 3.93
N THR A 7 43.25 12.67 4.37
CA THR A 7 43.71 12.83 5.76
C THR A 7 43.20 14.15 6.28
N ASP A 8 43.32 14.40 7.58
CA ASP A 8 42.93 15.70 8.19
C ASP A 8 43.59 16.92 7.54
N ALA A 9 44.74 16.72 6.89
CA ALA A 9 45.48 17.76 6.17
C ALA A 9 45.16 17.85 4.66
N LYS A 10 44.49 16.85 4.09
CA LYS A 10 44.14 16.79 2.65
C LYS A 10 42.70 16.32 2.51
N ARG A 11 41.79 17.24 2.37
CA ARG A 11 40.36 16.98 2.11
C ARG A 11 40.08 17.11 0.62
N TRP A 12 39.20 16.26 0.12
CA TRP A 12 38.65 16.42 -1.22
C TRP A 12 37.65 17.58 -1.21
N ALA A 13 37.91 18.57 -2.02
CA ALA A 13 36.99 19.71 -2.16
C ALA A 13 35.71 19.31 -2.88
N THR A 14 35.78 18.35 -3.81
CA THR A 14 34.63 17.86 -4.56
C THR A 14 34.86 16.39 -4.97
N GLY A 15 33.88 15.54 -4.78
CA GLY A 15 33.89 14.16 -5.28
C GLY A 15 32.52 13.79 -5.83
N ASN A 16 32.49 13.19 -7.04
CA ASN A 16 31.28 12.61 -7.61
C ASN A 16 31.34 11.10 -7.43
N PHE A 17 30.42 10.55 -6.63
CA PHE A 17 30.32 9.11 -6.42
C PHE A 17 29.01 8.63 -7.01
N ALA A 18 29.04 7.60 -7.85
CA ALA A 18 27.83 6.97 -8.38
C ALA A 18 27.05 6.24 -7.27
N ASN A 19 27.78 5.61 -6.34
CA ASN A 19 27.22 4.94 -5.19
C ASN A 19 28.15 5.05 -4.00
N VAL A 20 27.61 5.33 -2.82
CA VAL A 20 28.33 5.22 -1.54
C VAL A 20 27.59 4.21 -0.68
N THR A 21 28.22 3.04 -0.43
CA THR A 21 27.69 2.04 0.48
C THR A 21 28.49 2.12 1.78
N THR A 22 27.86 2.48 2.88
CA THR A 22 28.49 2.61 4.19
C THR A 22 27.52 2.22 5.30
N ASN A 23 28.03 1.65 6.37
CA ASN A 23 27.22 1.38 7.57
C ASN A 23 27.00 2.65 8.39
N THR A 24 27.90 3.62 8.28
CA THR A 24 27.80 4.90 8.99
C THR A 24 28.41 6.00 8.14
N LEU A 25 27.67 7.07 7.89
CA LEU A 25 28.17 8.30 7.30
C LEU A 25 28.14 9.38 8.38
N THR A 26 29.32 9.83 8.80
CA THR A 26 29.44 10.94 9.74
C THR A 26 29.85 12.19 8.98
N THR A 27 29.07 13.23 9.06
CA THR A 27 29.31 14.52 8.40
C THR A 27 28.86 15.65 9.29
N ASN A 28 29.52 16.79 9.19
CA ASN A 28 29.12 18.01 9.90
C ASN A 28 28.03 18.77 9.15
N ASP A 29 27.93 18.55 7.84
CA ASP A 29 26.96 19.22 6.98
C ASP A 29 26.61 18.29 5.82
N LEU A 30 25.36 17.89 5.72
CA LEU A 30 24.85 17.05 4.66
C LEU A 30 23.71 17.79 3.96
N ASP A 31 24.04 18.45 2.84
CA ASP A 31 23.04 19.13 2.02
C ASP A 31 22.39 18.13 1.06
N PHE A 32 21.13 17.85 1.31
CA PHE A 32 20.29 17.00 0.47
C PHE A 32 19.42 17.85 -0.46
N GLY A 33 19.99 18.68 -1.28
CA GLY A 33 19.28 19.64 -2.12
C GLY A 33 18.08 19.11 -2.91
N ASN A 34 17.96 17.81 -3.12
CA ASN A 34 16.83 17.13 -3.77
C ASN A 34 16.62 15.69 -3.31
N ILE A 35 16.98 15.32 -2.10
CA ILE A 35 16.70 13.98 -1.60
C ILE A 35 15.34 13.96 -0.94
N ASN A 36 14.46 13.21 -1.52
CA ASN A 36 13.20 12.82 -0.87
C ASN A 36 13.51 11.70 0.14
N LEU A 37 13.95 12.08 1.34
CA LEU A 37 14.09 11.17 2.46
C LEU A 37 12.69 10.84 3.00
N ILE A 38 11.89 10.18 2.20
CA ILE A 38 10.74 9.47 2.73
C ILE A 38 11.31 8.21 3.39
N SER A 39 11.74 8.34 4.62
CA SER A 39 11.96 7.22 5.51
C SER A 39 10.59 6.69 5.94
N THR A 40 9.86 6.12 5.01
CA THR A 40 8.82 5.16 5.38
C THR A 40 9.56 3.86 5.66
N PRO A 41 9.49 3.29 6.87
CA PRO A 41 9.93 1.94 7.07
C PRO A 41 9.05 1.03 6.20
N GLY A 42 9.54 0.59 5.05
CA GLY A 42 8.83 -0.27 4.12
C GLY A 42 8.95 0.18 2.66
N ASN A 43 8.61 -0.72 1.77
CA ASN A 43 8.56 -0.48 0.33
C ASN A 43 7.22 0.16 -0.08
N ILE A 44 7.19 0.80 -1.25
CA ILE A 44 5.95 1.23 -1.89
C ILE A 44 5.71 0.35 -3.11
N TYR A 45 4.58 -0.35 -3.13
CA TYR A 45 4.10 -1.10 -4.29
C TYR A 45 3.05 -0.28 -5.02
N TYR A 46 3.31 0.00 -6.30
CA TYR A 46 2.44 0.84 -7.12
C TYR A 46 1.44 -0.01 -7.89
N VAL A 47 0.18 0.40 -7.86
CA VAL A 47 -0.93 -0.24 -8.57
C VAL A 47 -1.52 0.73 -9.57
N ALA A 48 -1.70 0.32 -10.83
CA ALA A 48 -2.30 1.14 -11.88
C ALA A 48 -3.13 0.28 -12.85
N THR A 49 -4.22 0.82 -13.39
CA THR A 49 -5.11 0.10 -14.31
C THR A 49 -4.43 -0.39 -15.58
N ASN A 50 -3.34 0.28 -16.00
CA ASN A 50 -2.49 -0.11 -17.14
C ASN A 50 -1.24 -0.90 -16.70
N GLY A 51 -1.18 -1.34 -15.45
CA GLY A 51 -0.07 -2.13 -14.89
C GLY A 51 -0.07 -3.58 -15.38
N ASN A 52 0.88 -4.36 -14.87
CA ASN A 52 1.03 -5.77 -15.19
C ASN A 52 1.43 -6.55 -13.92
N ASP A 53 0.65 -7.54 -13.54
CA ASP A 53 0.87 -8.34 -12.32
C ASP A 53 2.11 -9.25 -12.35
N ALA A 54 2.77 -9.36 -13.49
CA ALA A 54 4.08 -10.02 -13.61
C ALA A 54 5.26 -9.10 -13.21
N ARG A 55 5.00 -7.83 -12.92
CA ARG A 55 6.03 -6.86 -12.50
C ARG A 55 6.20 -6.83 -11.00
N PRO A 56 7.36 -6.37 -10.49
CA PRO A 56 7.61 -6.26 -9.04
C PRO A 56 6.77 -5.16 -8.36
N GLY A 57 6.32 -4.15 -9.09
CA GLY A 57 5.51 -3.05 -8.55
C GLY A 57 6.27 -2.01 -7.73
N GLU A 58 7.57 -2.15 -7.55
CA GLU A 58 8.39 -1.29 -6.66
C GLU A 58 8.71 0.09 -7.25
N HIS A 59 8.44 0.30 -8.53
CA HIS A 59 8.69 1.57 -9.20
C HIS A 59 7.41 2.15 -9.83
N PRO A 60 7.26 3.49 -9.82
CA PRO A 60 6.10 4.16 -10.43
C PRO A 60 5.88 3.84 -11.91
N GLN A 61 6.96 3.49 -12.65
CA GLN A 61 6.91 3.15 -14.07
C GLN A 61 6.59 1.67 -14.34
N ASP A 62 6.68 0.83 -13.32
CA ASP A 62 6.45 -0.61 -13.40
C ASP A 62 5.36 -1.11 -12.43
N PRO A 63 4.16 -0.49 -12.41
CA PRO A 63 3.12 -0.84 -11.48
C PRO A 63 2.56 -2.24 -11.77
N VAL A 64 2.06 -2.89 -10.73
CA VAL A 64 1.16 -4.04 -10.87
C VAL A 64 -0.22 -3.57 -11.31
N ARG A 65 -1.03 -4.47 -11.82
CA ARG A 65 -2.36 -4.14 -12.35
C ARG A 65 -3.46 -4.21 -11.30
N THR A 66 -3.39 -5.19 -10.41
CA THR A 66 -4.43 -5.47 -9.43
C THR A 66 -3.99 -5.07 -8.02
N ILE A 67 -4.96 -4.62 -7.23
CA ILE A 67 -4.72 -4.33 -5.81
C ILE A 67 -4.39 -5.62 -5.07
N ALA A 68 -5.04 -6.72 -5.44
CA ALA A 68 -4.75 -8.03 -4.88
C ALA A 68 -3.29 -8.44 -5.06
N GLN A 69 -2.69 -8.19 -6.24
CA GLN A 69 -1.27 -8.44 -6.48
C GLN A 69 -0.38 -7.53 -5.63
N GLY A 70 -0.69 -6.23 -5.54
CA GLY A 70 0.04 -5.32 -4.67
C GLY A 70 0.03 -5.76 -3.20
N LEU A 71 -1.12 -6.22 -2.70
CA LEU A 71 -1.25 -6.76 -1.35
C LEU A 71 -0.47 -8.07 -1.14
N SER A 72 -0.34 -8.90 -2.18
CA SER A 72 0.42 -10.16 -2.09
C SER A 72 1.93 -9.93 -2.00
N LEU A 73 2.42 -8.81 -2.50
CA LEU A 73 3.84 -8.43 -2.47
C LEU A 73 4.20 -7.70 -1.17
N ALA A 74 3.24 -7.00 -0.57
CA ALA A 74 3.47 -6.13 0.57
C ALA A 74 3.62 -6.90 1.90
N GLY A 75 4.59 -6.51 2.70
CA GLY A 75 4.83 -6.98 4.06
C GLY A 75 4.62 -5.89 5.11
N VAL A 76 4.92 -6.21 6.37
CA VAL A 76 4.79 -5.27 7.50
C VAL A 76 5.60 -3.99 7.25
N GLY A 77 4.94 -2.85 7.33
CA GLY A 77 5.53 -1.52 7.10
C GLY A 77 5.42 -1.02 5.66
N ASP A 78 5.01 -1.88 4.72
CA ASP A 78 4.90 -1.50 3.32
C ASP A 78 3.60 -0.73 3.00
N THR A 79 3.63 -0.01 1.89
CA THR A 79 2.49 0.73 1.36
C THR A 79 2.12 0.22 -0.03
N VAL A 80 0.86 -0.12 -0.24
CA VAL A 80 0.26 -0.35 -1.56
C VAL A 80 -0.38 0.95 -2.02
N TYR A 81 0.28 1.64 -2.95
CA TYR A 81 -0.18 2.93 -3.49
C TYR A 81 -0.96 2.73 -4.79
N ILE A 82 -2.20 3.20 -4.81
CA ILE A 82 -3.14 2.98 -5.91
C ILE A 82 -3.31 4.29 -6.70
N TYR A 83 -2.90 4.25 -7.97
CA TYR A 83 -3.09 5.35 -8.90
C TYR A 83 -4.58 5.59 -9.22
N PRO A 84 -4.94 6.79 -9.73
CA PRO A 84 -6.30 7.06 -10.17
C PRO A 84 -6.82 6.03 -11.16
N GLY A 85 -8.05 5.54 -10.94
CA GLY A 85 -8.68 4.57 -11.83
C GLY A 85 -9.87 3.86 -11.20
N GLN A 86 -10.53 3.05 -12.03
CA GLN A 86 -11.57 2.12 -11.62
C GLN A 86 -11.00 0.71 -11.62
N TYR A 87 -11.06 0.07 -10.47
CA TYR A 87 -10.50 -1.26 -10.24
C TYR A 87 -11.62 -2.27 -9.99
N GLN A 88 -11.58 -3.36 -10.75
CA GLN A 88 -12.45 -4.51 -10.51
C GLN A 88 -11.63 -5.62 -9.86
N GLU A 89 -11.95 -5.93 -8.61
CA GLU A 89 -11.18 -6.86 -7.77
C GLU A 89 -12.02 -8.05 -7.33
N ALA A 90 -11.40 -9.20 -7.20
CA ALA A 90 -12.04 -10.34 -6.56
C ALA A 90 -12.07 -10.12 -5.04
N PHE A 91 -13.23 -9.82 -4.48
CA PHE A 91 -13.39 -9.65 -3.04
C PHE A 91 -13.36 -11.00 -2.29
N PRO A 92 -12.83 -11.05 -1.08
CA PRO A 92 -12.27 -9.95 -0.32
C PRO A 92 -10.82 -9.60 -0.67
N LEU A 93 -10.46 -8.32 -0.53
CA LEU A 93 -9.08 -7.88 -0.50
C LEU A 93 -8.53 -8.06 0.92
N ASN A 94 -7.59 -8.99 1.08
CA ASN A 94 -6.99 -9.26 2.38
C ASN A 94 -5.81 -8.31 2.62
N VAL A 95 -5.95 -7.39 3.58
CA VAL A 95 -4.88 -6.46 3.94
C VAL A 95 -4.03 -7.07 5.03
N PRO A 96 -2.74 -7.38 4.76
CA PRO A 96 -1.86 -7.97 5.75
C PRO A 96 -1.60 -7.04 6.94
N MET A 97 -1.13 -7.63 8.04
CA MET A 97 -0.75 -6.89 9.24
C MET A 97 0.30 -5.81 8.91
N GLY A 98 0.07 -4.59 9.40
CA GLY A 98 1.00 -3.47 9.27
C GLY A 98 1.16 -2.92 7.84
N VAL A 99 0.31 -3.33 6.89
CA VAL A 99 0.32 -2.81 5.51
C VAL A 99 -0.63 -1.62 5.40
N THR A 100 -0.19 -0.58 4.68
CA THR A 100 -1.01 0.57 4.31
C THR A 100 -1.50 0.44 2.87
N VAL A 101 -2.81 0.46 2.67
CA VAL A 101 -3.44 0.62 1.36
C VAL A 101 -3.83 2.07 1.19
N LYS A 102 -3.20 2.76 0.25
CA LYS A 102 -3.39 4.18 0.01
C LYS A 102 -3.84 4.48 -1.40
N GLY A 103 -5.04 5.00 -1.56
CA GLY A 103 -5.49 5.56 -2.82
C GLY A 103 -4.86 6.92 -3.10
N HIS A 104 -4.74 7.30 -4.36
CA HIS A 104 -4.29 8.64 -4.75
C HIS A 104 -5.19 9.73 -4.16
N SER A 105 -6.49 9.55 -4.23
CA SER A 105 -7.48 10.38 -3.54
C SER A 105 -8.83 9.69 -3.46
N LEU A 106 -9.69 10.14 -2.54
CA LEU A 106 -11.00 9.58 -2.25
C LEU A 106 -11.88 9.36 -3.49
N ARG A 107 -11.85 10.28 -4.45
CA ARG A 107 -12.73 10.24 -5.63
C ARG A 107 -12.06 9.74 -6.90
N SER A 108 -10.74 9.63 -6.90
CA SER A 108 -10.00 9.20 -8.08
C SER A 108 -9.71 7.70 -8.09
N VAL A 109 -9.86 7.03 -6.95
CA VAL A 109 -9.68 5.58 -6.82
C VAL A 109 -11.02 4.95 -6.44
N GLU A 110 -11.61 4.20 -7.36
CA GLU A 110 -12.87 3.49 -7.18
C GLU A 110 -12.64 1.97 -7.30
N ILE A 111 -13.08 1.23 -6.30
CA ILE A 111 -12.90 -0.23 -6.23
C ILE A 111 -14.27 -0.89 -6.21
N SER A 112 -14.48 -1.85 -7.11
CA SER A 112 -15.72 -2.62 -7.22
C SER A 112 -15.42 -4.11 -7.33
N PRO A 113 -16.34 -4.99 -6.90
CA PRO A 113 -16.16 -6.43 -7.01
C PRO A 113 -16.26 -6.92 -8.45
N THR A 114 -15.50 -7.97 -8.77
CA THR A 114 -15.75 -8.78 -9.99
C THR A 114 -17.05 -9.56 -9.87
N SER A 115 -17.58 -10.03 -11.01
CA SER A 115 -18.76 -10.90 -11.05
C SER A 115 -18.56 -12.14 -10.17
N GLY A 116 -19.56 -12.45 -9.33
CA GLY A 116 -19.53 -13.59 -8.39
C GLY A 116 -18.96 -13.26 -7.00
N THR A 117 -18.36 -12.09 -6.79
CA THR A 117 -17.80 -11.70 -5.48
C THR A 117 -18.52 -10.51 -4.84
N GLN A 118 -19.65 -10.08 -5.39
CA GLN A 118 -20.37 -8.87 -4.94
C GLN A 118 -20.94 -9.00 -3.52
N SER A 119 -21.16 -10.21 -3.04
CA SER A 119 -21.63 -10.48 -1.68
C SER A 119 -20.52 -10.83 -0.70
N ASN A 120 -19.26 -10.74 -1.11
CA ASN A 120 -18.13 -10.90 -0.21
C ASN A 120 -17.79 -9.56 0.46
N ASP A 121 -17.05 -9.63 1.56
CA ASP A 121 -16.51 -8.43 2.21
C ASP A 121 -15.54 -7.74 1.26
N ALA A 122 -15.54 -6.41 1.23
CA ALA A 122 -14.62 -5.72 0.34
C ALA A 122 -13.17 -5.81 0.85
N PHE A 123 -12.96 -5.46 2.11
CA PHE A 123 -11.65 -5.58 2.75
C PHE A 123 -11.73 -6.44 4.01
N VAL A 124 -10.76 -7.35 4.16
CA VAL A 124 -10.48 -8.05 5.42
C VAL A 124 -9.15 -7.55 5.95
N MET A 125 -9.19 -6.80 7.05
CA MET A 125 -8.05 -6.10 7.61
C MET A 125 -7.45 -6.85 8.80
N GLN A 126 -6.14 -7.03 8.80
CA GLN A 126 -5.40 -7.52 9.96
C GLN A 126 -4.93 -6.36 10.85
N GLY A 127 -4.45 -6.70 12.07
CA GLY A 127 -4.00 -5.68 13.02
C GLY A 127 -2.94 -4.74 12.45
N ASP A 128 -2.92 -3.50 12.90
CA ASP A 128 -1.99 -2.43 12.51
C ASP A 128 -2.01 -2.08 11.00
N SER A 129 -2.99 -2.59 10.24
CA SER A 129 -3.18 -2.23 8.83
C SER A 129 -3.97 -0.94 8.66
N THR A 130 -3.77 -0.26 7.55
CA THR A 130 -4.45 1.00 7.22
C THR A 130 -5.06 0.93 5.82
N VAL A 131 -6.27 1.49 5.66
CA VAL A 131 -6.88 1.75 4.36
C VAL A 131 -7.31 3.21 4.30
N GLU A 132 -6.85 3.94 3.28
CA GLU A 132 -7.13 5.36 3.18
C GLU A 132 -7.26 5.89 1.74
N ASP A 133 -7.97 7.03 1.60
CA ASP A 133 -8.06 7.84 0.40
C ASP A 133 -8.65 7.11 -0.83
N LEU A 134 -9.74 6.33 -0.66
CA LEU A 134 -10.36 5.58 -1.75
C LEU A 134 -11.88 5.41 -1.57
N THR A 135 -12.55 5.01 -2.64
CA THR A 135 -13.97 4.65 -2.66
C THR A 135 -14.16 3.18 -2.97
N VAL A 136 -14.98 2.49 -2.16
CA VAL A 136 -15.42 1.11 -2.40
C VAL A 136 -16.89 1.11 -2.73
N LYS A 137 -17.29 0.44 -3.82
CA LYS A 137 -18.67 0.48 -4.29
C LYS A 137 -19.17 -0.82 -4.90
N ASP A 138 -20.44 -0.88 -5.18
CA ASP A 138 -21.12 -1.91 -6.00
C ASP A 138 -21.15 -3.32 -5.38
N PHE A 139 -21.06 -3.46 -4.08
CA PHE A 139 -21.24 -4.71 -3.36
C PHE A 139 -22.50 -4.65 -2.48
N PHE A 140 -22.96 -5.79 -1.98
CA PHE A 140 -24.17 -5.87 -1.15
C PHE A 140 -24.01 -6.86 -0.01
N TYR A 141 -24.75 -6.61 1.07
CA TYR A 141 -24.78 -7.49 2.23
C TYR A 141 -25.57 -8.77 1.94
N ASN A 142 -25.01 -9.91 2.30
CA ASN A 142 -25.65 -11.23 2.25
C ASN A 142 -25.92 -11.73 3.66
N SER A 143 -27.19 -11.70 4.07
CA SER A 143 -27.60 -12.12 5.43
C SER A 143 -27.43 -13.62 5.66
N GLY A 144 -27.52 -14.43 4.62
CA GLY A 144 -27.40 -15.91 4.73
C GLY A 144 -25.97 -16.36 5.06
N SER A 145 -24.96 -15.68 4.53
CA SER A 145 -23.55 -15.96 4.80
C SER A 145 -22.90 -14.97 5.79
N ASN A 146 -23.61 -13.92 6.18
CA ASN A 146 -23.08 -12.85 7.00
C ASN A 146 -21.81 -12.22 6.42
N THR A 147 -21.85 -11.88 5.13
CA THR A 147 -20.77 -11.28 4.33
C THR A 147 -21.26 -10.04 3.58
N GLY A 148 -20.37 -9.35 2.88
CA GLY A 148 -20.71 -8.13 2.14
C GLY A 148 -20.54 -6.86 2.99
N TYR A 149 -19.62 -6.88 3.93
CA TYR A 149 -19.19 -5.69 4.65
C TYR A 149 -18.17 -4.90 3.83
N GLY A 150 -18.17 -3.58 3.97
CA GLY A 150 -17.11 -2.75 3.39
C GLY A 150 -15.75 -3.07 4.01
N PHE A 151 -15.75 -3.27 5.32
CA PHE A 151 -14.56 -3.63 6.10
C PHE A 151 -14.90 -4.67 7.14
N ARG A 152 -14.13 -5.74 7.16
CA ARG A 152 -14.13 -6.74 8.23
C ARG A 152 -12.77 -6.76 8.90
N PHE A 153 -12.74 -6.74 10.22
CA PHE A 153 -11.51 -6.92 10.99
C PHE A 153 -11.29 -8.40 11.26
N ALA A 154 -10.14 -8.91 10.83
CA ALA A 154 -9.78 -10.31 11.06
C ALA A 154 -9.54 -10.58 12.54
N ASN A 155 -10.02 -11.72 13.02
CA ASN A 155 -10.03 -12.08 14.45
C ASN A 155 -8.66 -12.57 14.98
N ASN A 156 -7.56 -12.13 14.40
CA ASN A 156 -6.20 -12.53 14.79
C ASN A 156 -5.62 -11.58 15.84
N PHE A 157 -6.36 -11.37 16.92
CA PHE A 157 -5.92 -10.51 18.02
C PHE A 157 -4.79 -11.18 18.82
N ARG A 158 -3.57 -10.82 18.49
CA ARG A 158 -2.48 -10.92 19.47
C ARG A 158 -2.57 -9.71 20.39
N VAL A 159 -2.35 -9.93 21.68
CA VAL A 159 -2.57 -8.98 22.79
C VAL A 159 -1.84 -7.62 22.64
N TYR A 160 -0.97 -7.46 21.62
CA TYR A 160 -0.15 -6.27 21.41
C TYR A 160 -0.31 -5.60 20.03
N LEU A 161 -1.27 -6.03 19.21
CA LEU A 161 -1.49 -5.41 17.90
C LEU A 161 -2.43 -4.22 18.03
N ARG A 162 -2.10 -3.14 17.32
CA ARG A 162 -2.98 -2.00 17.17
C ARG A 162 -4.19 -2.39 16.31
N SER A 163 -5.32 -1.73 16.55
CA SER A 163 -6.49 -1.88 15.70
C SER A 163 -6.19 -1.41 14.27
N PRO A 164 -6.83 -2.02 13.27
CA PRO A 164 -6.81 -1.49 11.91
C PRO A 164 -7.33 -0.05 11.87
N TYR A 165 -6.84 0.74 10.93
CA TYR A 165 -7.19 2.14 10.77
C TYR A 165 -7.82 2.42 9.40
N ILE A 166 -8.92 3.15 9.37
CA ILE A 166 -9.62 3.55 8.15
C ILE A 166 -9.76 5.07 8.15
N ARG A 167 -9.31 5.71 7.07
CA ARG A 167 -9.34 7.16 6.97
C ARG A 167 -9.76 7.60 5.56
N ASN A 168 -10.64 8.61 5.48
CA ASN A 168 -11.03 9.22 4.22
C ASN A 168 -11.46 8.17 3.17
N VAL A 169 -12.41 7.31 3.53
CA VAL A 169 -12.95 6.25 2.69
C VAL A 169 -14.44 6.44 2.49
N THR A 170 -14.91 6.30 1.27
CA THR A 170 -16.33 6.23 0.94
C THR A 170 -16.74 4.79 0.65
N VAL A 171 -17.84 4.34 1.26
CA VAL A 171 -18.40 3.01 1.05
C VAL A 171 -19.82 3.16 0.48
N ILE A 172 -20.06 2.61 -0.71
CA ILE A 172 -21.34 2.68 -1.40
C ILE A 172 -21.83 1.26 -1.68
N THR A 173 -22.82 0.81 -0.94
CA THR A 173 -23.43 -0.49 -1.16
C THR A 173 -24.52 -0.44 -2.23
N LYS A 174 -24.67 -1.50 -3.02
CA LYS A 174 -25.90 -1.72 -3.78
C LYS A 174 -27.01 -2.14 -2.81
N GLY A 175 -28.19 -1.55 -2.98
CA GLY A 175 -29.37 -2.01 -2.27
C GLY A 175 -29.59 -3.52 -2.53
N THR A 176 -29.99 -4.25 -1.48
CA THR A 176 -30.43 -5.64 -1.62
C THR A 176 -31.61 -5.67 -2.56
N THR A 177 -31.49 -6.31 -3.71
CA THR A 177 -32.68 -6.76 -4.43
C THR A 177 -33.26 -7.90 -3.61
N THR A 178 -34.21 -7.61 -2.74
CA THR A 178 -35.14 -8.63 -2.27
C THR A 178 -35.94 -9.06 -3.48
N SER A 179 -35.55 -10.16 -4.10
CA SER A 179 -36.46 -10.87 -5.00
C SER A 179 -37.64 -11.34 -4.16
N ASN A 180 -38.81 -10.73 -4.42
CA ASN A 180 -40.08 -11.31 -4.01
C ASN A 180 -40.28 -12.66 -4.70
#